data_55b63164295815aecc3fdd7356d99983
#
_entry.id   55b63164295815aecc3fdd7356d99983
#
_cell.length_a   1.000
_cell.length_b   1.000
_cell.length_c   1.000
_cell.angle_alpha   90.00
_cell.angle_beta   90.00
_cell.angle_gamma   90.00
#
_symmetry.space_group_name_H-M   'P 1'
#
loop_
_entity.id
_entity.type
_entity.pdbx_description
1 polymer ?
#
loop_
_entity_poly.entity_id
_entity_poly.type
_entity_poly.pdbx_seq_one_letter_code
_entity_poly.pdbx_strand_id
1 'polypeptide(L)'
;MKILFAGGGTAGHINPALAVAGYIKEHRPDAEISYIGTAEKLEAKLVPAAGYDFHTIEVAGFQRKISFKSAIKNIKAARLAVTASIDSKKLLRQLQPDLVVGTGGYVSGPVLKEAQRLGFKTAIHEQNAYPGVTTKMLAPKADRVMLAMPEAEKFLPKREYVVTGNPVRT
;
A
#
# COMPACT_ATOMS: atom_id res chain seq x y z
N MET A 1 5.10 2.25 19.12
CA MET A 1 4.19 2.58 17.99
C MET A 1 4.40 1.54 16.90
N LYS A 2 3.29 0.92 16.44
CA LYS A 2 3.30 -0.12 15.40
C LYS A 2 2.85 0.44 14.06
N ILE A 3 3.69 0.37 13.05
CA ILE A 3 3.39 0.90 11.71
C ILE A 3 3.48 -0.24 10.70
N LEU A 4 2.41 -0.40 9.94
CA LEU A 4 2.31 -1.39 8.89
C LEU A 4 2.35 -0.71 7.52
N PHE A 5 3.35 -1.01 6.72
CA PHE A 5 3.39 -0.58 5.32
C PHE A 5 2.76 -1.63 4.39
N ALA A 6 2.12 -1.17 3.33
CA ALA A 6 1.60 -2.03 2.28
C ALA A 6 1.86 -1.41 0.91
N GLY A 7 2.57 -2.14 0.07
CA GLY A 7 2.92 -1.69 -1.27
C GLY A 7 3.72 -2.74 -2.03
N GLY A 8 3.89 -2.57 -3.32
CA GLY A 8 4.71 -3.53 -4.04
C GLY A 8 4.54 -3.50 -5.55
N GLY A 9 5.16 -4.48 -6.17
CA GLY A 9 5.17 -4.69 -7.61
C GLY A 9 6.25 -3.92 -8.36
N THR A 10 6.61 -2.71 -7.93
CA THR A 10 7.66 -1.88 -8.55
C THR A 10 8.46 -1.12 -7.51
N ALA A 11 9.71 -0.77 -7.87
CA ALA A 11 10.57 0.05 -7.01
C ALA A 11 9.94 1.42 -6.66
N GLY A 12 9.12 1.98 -7.57
CA GLY A 12 8.42 3.25 -7.34
C GLY A 12 7.43 3.22 -6.17
N HIS A 13 6.88 2.06 -5.82
CA HIS A 13 6.02 1.90 -4.64
C HIS A 13 6.81 1.48 -3.39
N ILE A 14 7.89 0.71 -3.57
CA ILE A 14 8.64 0.12 -2.46
C ILE A 14 9.60 1.13 -1.86
N ASN A 15 10.37 1.86 -2.69
CA ASN A 15 11.39 2.77 -2.22
C ASN A 15 10.85 3.92 -1.34
N PRO A 16 9.72 4.59 -1.68
CA PRO A 16 9.13 5.58 -0.80
C PRO A 16 8.73 5.00 0.57
N ALA A 17 8.17 3.79 0.60
CA ALA A 17 7.83 3.12 1.86
C ALA A 17 9.09 2.86 2.71
N LEU A 18 10.15 2.34 2.10
CA LEU A 18 11.41 2.06 2.81
C LEU A 18 12.13 3.34 3.25
N ALA A 19 12.04 4.42 2.47
CA ALA A 19 12.59 5.72 2.85
C ALA A 19 11.89 6.28 4.10
N VAL A 20 10.55 6.26 4.12
CA VAL A 20 9.77 6.68 5.27
C VAL A 20 10.01 5.76 6.48
N ALA A 21 10.06 4.45 6.27
CA ALA A 21 10.34 3.47 7.33
C ALA A 21 11.72 3.72 7.96
N GLY A 22 12.76 3.97 7.14
CA GLY A 22 14.11 4.30 7.61
C GLY A 22 14.13 5.57 8.43
N TYR A 23 13.52 6.64 7.93
CA TYR A 23 13.42 7.90 8.65
C TYR A 23 12.71 7.75 10.00
N ILE A 24 11.59 7.00 10.03
CA ILE A 24 10.87 6.74 11.28
C ILE A 24 11.78 5.97 12.25
N LYS A 25 12.49 4.95 11.79
CA LYS A 25 13.34 4.12 12.64
C LYS A 25 14.51 4.90 13.22
N GLU A 26 15.06 5.83 12.46
CA GLU A 26 16.12 6.74 12.91
C GLU A 26 15.64 7.68 14.03
N HIS A 27 14.44 8.27 13.90
CA HIS A 27 13.91 9.24 14.86
C HIS A 27 13.06 8.63 15.98
N ARG A 28 12.59 7.41 15.79
CA ARG A 28 11.79 6.63 16.75
C ARG A 28 12.27 5.18 16.74
N PRO A 29 13.42 4.89 17.39
CA PRO A 29 14.01 3.55 17.44
C PRO A 29 13.08 2.50 18.07
N ASP A 30 12.15 2.94 18.93
CA ASP A 30 11.10 2.15 19.56
C ASP A 30 9.96 1.74 18.62
N ALA A 31 9.88 2.32 17.41
CA ALA A 31 8.82 1.99 16.47
C ALA A 31 8.99 0.56 15.93
N GLU A 32 7.92 -0.22 15.98
CA GLU A 32 7.81 -1.52 15.34
C GLU A 32 7.30 -1.33 13.91
N ILE A 33 8.10 -1.71 12.93
CA ILE A 33 7.76 -1.55 11.52
C ILE A 33 7.62 -2.91 10.87
N SER A 34 6.48 -3.16 10.25
CA SER A 34 6.21 -4.34 9.45
C SER A 34 5.71 -3.98 8.06
N TYR A 35 5.76 -4.92 7.15
CA TYR A 35 5.42 -4.69 5.75
C TYR A 35 4.60 -5.86 5.18
N ILE A 36 3.55 -5.56 4.42
CA ILE A 36 2.81 -6.54 3.63
C ILE A 36 3.11 -6.33 2.15
N GLY A 37 3.54 -7.39 1.49
CA GLY A 37 3.84 -7.44 0.06
C GLY A 37 3.40 -8.75 -0.59
N THR A 38 3.99 -9.07 -1.74
CA THR A 38 3.83 -10.38 -2.40
C THR A 38 5.12 -11.18 -2.28
N ALA A 39 5.00 -12.51 -2.24
CA ALA A 39 6.16 -13.40 -2.07
C ALA A 39 7.14 -13.39 -3.25
N GLU A 40 6.67 -13.05 -4.46
CA GLU A 40 7.42 -13.25 -5.71
C GLU A 40 7.95 -11.95 -6.33
N LYS A 41 7.68 -10.78 -5.74
CA LYS A 41 8.05 -9.49 -6.32
C LYS A 41 9.24 -8.87 -5.61
N LEU A 42 9.61 -7.69 -6.07
CA LEU A 42 10.81 -6.97 -5.62
C LEU A 42 10.80 -6.70 -4.11
N GLU A 43 9.64 -6.43 -3.54
CA GLU A 43 9.45 -6.20 -2.10
C GLU A 43 9.88 -7.38 -1.24
N ALA A 44 9.71 -8.62 -1.71
CA ALA A 44 10.12 -9.82 -0.98
C ALA A 44 11.65 -9.91 -0.75
N LYS A 45 12.43 -9.19 -1.55
CA LYS A 45 13.88 -9.08 -1.39
C LYS A 45 14.28 -7.81 -0.65
N LEU A 46 13.70 -6.67 -1.03
CA LEU A 46 14.14 -5.37 -0.53
C LEU A 46 13.72 -5.10 0.93
N VAL A 47 12.54 -5.57 1.33
CA VAL A 47 12.02 -5.30 2.68
C VAL A 47 12.79 -6.07 3.75
N PRO A 48 12.99 -7.40 3.64
CA PRO A 48 13.82 -8.14 4.59
C PRO A 48 15.30 -7.69 4.59
N ALA A 49 15.83 -7.33 3.41
CA ALA A 49 17.20 -6.79 3.33
C ALA A 49 17.36 -5.44 4.05
N ALA A 50 16.25 -4.68 4.21
CA ALA A 50 16.21 -3.45 4.99
C ALA A 50 15.95 -3.69 6.50
N GLY A 51 15.82 -4.95 6.93
CA GLY A 51 15.68 -5.33 8.34
C GLY A 51 14.24 -5.21 8.89
N TYR A 52 13.23 -5.17 8.04
CA TYR A 52 11.82 -5.09 8.47
C TYR A 52 11.11 -6.43 8.39
N ASP A 53 10.18 -6.66 9.31
CA ASP A 53 9.29 -7.82 9.28
C ASP A 53 8.43 -7.81 8.03
N PHE A 54 8.40 -8.94 7.32
CA PHE A 54 7.73 -9.05 6.03
C PHE A 54 6.67 -10.14 6.04
N HIS A 55 5.45 -9.74 5.70
CA HIS A 55 4.29 -10.62 5.55
C HIS A 55 3.82 -10.64 4.11
N THR A 56 3.21 -11.72 3.67
CA THR A 56 2.78 -11.88 2.28
C THR A 56 1.29 -12.13 2.16
N ILE A 57 0.70 -11.57 1.10
CA ILE A 57 -0.62 -11.93 0.62
C ILE A 57 -0.55 -12.21 -0.89
N GLU A 58 -1.43 -13.07 -1.38
CA GLU A 58 -1.55 -13.31 -2.81
C GLU A 58 -2.50 -12.30 -3.44
N VAL A 59 -2.00 -11.55 -4.43
CA VAL A 59 -2.79 -10.58 -5.19
C VAL A 59 -2.49 -10.69 -6.68
N ALA A 60 -3.46 -10.34 -7.51
CA ALA A 60 -3.25 -10.21 -8.95
C ALA A 60 -3.90 -8.92 -9.47
N GLY A 61 -3.26 -8.32 -10.47
CA GLY A 61 -3.82 -7.18 -11.17
C GLY A 61 -4.89 -7.57 -12.18
N PHE A 62 -5.92 -6.76 -12.32
CA PHE A 62 -6.93 -6.92 -13.36
C PHE A 62 -6.37 -6.53 -14.74
N GLN A 63 -6.66 -7.35 -15.75
CA GLN A 63 -6.30 -7.07 -17.13
C GLN A 63 -7.29 -6.04 -17.71
N ARG A 64 -6.76 -4.97 -18.30
CA ARG A 64 -7.57 -3.91 -18.94
C ARG A 64 -8.04 -4.26 -20.35
N LYS A 65 -7.34 -5.19 -21.04
CA LYS A 65 -7.73 -5.61 -22.39
C LYS A 65 -8.95 -6.54 -22.34
N ILE A 66 -9.92 -6.29 -23.21
CA ILE A 66 -11.12 -7.12 -23.36
C ILE A 66 -10.76 -8.27 -24.31
N SER A 67 -10.61 -9.48 -23.77
CA SER A 67 -10.43 -10.72 -24.52
C SER A 67 -10.89 -11.91 -23.67
N PHE A 68 -11.17 -13.06 -24.28
CA PHE A 68 -11.56 -14.27 -23.56
C PHE A 68 -10.48 -14.71 -22.56
N LYS A 69 -9.20 -14.63 -22.95
CA LYS A 69 -8.07 -14.89 -22.03
C LYS A 69 -8.02 -13.89 -20.86
N SER A 70 -8.38 -12.63 -21.11
CA SER A 70 -8.45 -11.61 -20.05
C SER A 70 -9.63 -11.85 -19.11
N ALA A 71 -10.77 -12.34 -19.60
CA ALA A 71 -11.92 -12.70 -18.77
C ALA A 71 -11.56 -13.80 -17.76
N ILE A 72 -10.89 -14.87 -18.20
CA ILE A 72 -10.43 -15.95 -17.31
C ILE A 72 -9.44 -15.42 -16.26
N LYS A 73 -8.47 -14.58 -16.68
CA LYS A 73 -7.51 -13.95 -15.75
C LYS A 73 -8.21 -13.04 -14.75
N ASN A 74 -9.23 -12.32 -15.16
CA ASN A 74 -9.99 -11.43 -14.29
C ASN A 74 -10.85 -12.21 -13.28
N ILE A 75 -11.39 -13.37 -13.63
CA ILE A 75 -12.07 -14.28 -12.67
C ILE A 75 -11.07 -14.76 -11.62
N LYS A 76 -9.87 -15.17 -12.02
CA LYS A 76 -8.80 -15.53 -11.08
C LYS A 76 -8.42 -14.35 -10.18
N ALA A 77 -8.25 -13.17 -10.76
CA ALA A 77 -7.93 -11.94 -10.01
C ALA A 77 -9.04 -11.56 -9.01
N ALA A 78 -10.32 -11.76 -9.36
CA ALA A 78 -11.43 -11.52 -8.46
C ALA A 78 -11.42 -12.50 -7.26
N ARG A 79 -11.13 -13.79 -7.49
CA ARG A 79 -10.95 -14.76 -6.40
C ARG A 79 -9.80 -14.36 -5.48
N LEU A 80 -8.64 -14.04 -6.06
CA LEU A 80 -7.48 -13.57 -5.31
C LEU A 80 -7.75 -12.26 -4.54
N ALA A 81 -8.61 -11.38 -5.05
CA ALA A 81 -9.00 -10.18 -4.32
C ALA A 81 -9.82 -10.52 -3.05
N VAL A 82 -10.64 -11.56 -3.10
CA VAL A 82 -11.40 -12.03 -1.92
C VAL A 82 -10.46 -12.68 -0.89
N THR A 83 -9.57 -13.58 -1.32
CA THR A 83 -8.60 -14.20 -0.40
C THR A 83 -7.65 -13.16 0.19
N ALA A 84 -7.14 -12.24 -0.64
CA ALA A 84 -6.31 -11.14 -0.17
C ALA A 84 -7.00 -10.26 0.88
N SER A 85 -8.31 -10.03 0.75
CA SER A 85 -9.11 -9.30 1.75
C SER A 85 -9.18 -10.08 3.08
N ILE A 86 -9.39 -11.40 3.02
CA ILE A 86 -9.43 -12.28 4.20
C ILE A 86 -8.07 -12.32 4.89
N ASP A 87 -6.98 -12.51 4.12
CA ASP A 87 -5.62 -12.58 4.65
C ASP A 87 -5.18 -11.23 5.23
N SER A 88 -5.49 -10.13 4.56
CA SER A 88 -5.25 -8.78 5.06
C SER A 88 -5.96 -8.55 6.40
N LYS A 89 -7.24 -8.95 6.50
CA LYS A 89 -8.01 -8.84 7.75
C LYS A 89 -7.40 -9.65 8.88
N LYS A 90 -6.92 -10.88 8.59
CA LYS A 90 -6.26 -11.74 9.57
C LYS A 90 -4.95 -11.10 10.05
N LEU A 91 -4.10 -10.64 9.14
CA LEU A 91 -2.83 -9.99 9.46
C LEU A 91 -3.04 -8.70 10.27
N LEU A 92 -3.99 -7.85 9.88
CA LEU A 92 -4.31 -6.62 10.61
C LEU A 92 -4.75 -6.90 12.04
N ARG A 93 -5.55 -7.93 12.25
CA ARG A 93 -5.99 -8.35 13.61
C ARG A 93 -4.86 -8.96 14.43
N GLN A 94 -3.91 -9.62 13.81
CA GLN A 94 -2.74 -10.21 14.46
C GLN A 94 -1.71 -9.13 14.83
N LEU A 95 -1.40 -8.23 13.90
CA LEU A 95 -0.37 -7.21 14.06
C LEU A 95 -0.82 -6.00 14.89
N GLN A 96 -2.15 -5.69 14.88
CA GLN A 96 -2.74 -4.56 15.59
C GLN A 96 -1.95 -3.26 15.38
N PRO A 97 -1.79 -2.78 14.12
CA PRO A 97 -1.02 -1.57 13.85
C PRO A 97 -1.74 -0.31 14.34
N ASP A 98 -0.99 0.65 14.84
CA ASP A 98 -1.47 1.99 15.15
C ASP A 98 -1.75 2.80 13.87
N LEU A 99 -0.97 2.52 12.80
CA LEU A 99 -1.06 3.18 11.51
C LEU A 99 -0.77 2.20 10.37
N VAL A 100 -1.59 2.23 9.33
CA VAL A 100 -1.38 1.49 8.07
C VAL A 100 -1.08 2.47 6.95
N VAL A 101 0.07 2.33 6.30
CA VAL A 101 0.56 3.20 5.23
C VAL A 101 0.56 2.47 3.91
N GLY A 102 -0.21 2.96 2.95
CA GLY A 102 -0.23 2.45 1.57
C GLY A 102 0.62 3.29 0.62
N THR A 103 1.53 2.66 -0.09
CA THR A 103 2.38 3.33 -1.08
C THR A 103 2.08 2.93 -2.52
N GLY A 104 1.00 2.18 -2.74
CA GLY A 104 0.55 1.80 -4.08
C GLY A 104 0.83 0.34 -4.45
N GLY A 105 0.50 0.00 -5.69
CA GLY A 105 0.50 -1.38 -6.16
C GLY A 105 -0.76 -2.15 -5.78
N TYR A 106 -0.87 -3.38 -6.26
CA TYR A 106 -2.06 -4.23 -6.04
C TYR A 106 -2.23 -4.66 -4.59
N VAL A 107 -1.14 -4.72 -3.81
CA VAL A 107 -1.14 -5.10 -2.39
C VAL A 107 -1.82 -4.05 -1.52
N SER A 108 -1.55 -2.76 -1.76
CA SER A 108 -2.14 -1.68 -0.97
C SER A 108 -3.68 -1.71 -0.99
N GLY A 109 -4.29 -2.12 -2.10
CA GLY A 109 -5.73 -2.16 -2.26
C GLY A 109 -6.46 -2.94 -1.16
N PRO A 110 -6.30 -4.26 -1.07
CA PRO A 110 -6.95 -5.08 -0.06
C PRO A 110 -6.53 -4.71 1.37
N VAL A 111 -5.24 -4.44 1.62
CA VAL A 111 -4.75 -4.13 2.97
C VAL A 111 -5.38 -2.84 3.51
N LEU A 112 -5.29 -1.74 2.78
CA LEU A 112 -5.84 -0.45 3.22
C LEU A 112 -7.37 -0.48 3.29
N LYS A 113 -8.04 -1.17 2.35
CA LYS A 113 -9.49 -1.32 2.37
C LYS A 113 -9.97 -2.04 3.64
N GLU A 114 -9.30 -3.13 4.03
CA GLU A 114 -9.65 -3.83 5.26
C GLU A 114 -9.24 -3.04 6.51
N ALA A 115 -8.11 -2.32 6.49
CA ALA A 115 -7.73 -1.42 7.56
C ALA A 115 -8.80 -0.35 7.81
N GLN A 116 -9.29 0.31 6.76
CA GLN A 116 -10.39 1.28 6.82
C GLN A 116 -11.69 0.67 7.37
N ARG A 117 -12.03 -0.57 6.96
CA ARG A 117 -13.22 -1.29 7.44
C ARG A 117 -13.15 -1.67 8.91
N LEU A 118 -11.95 -1.95 9.40
CA LEU A 118 -11.69 -2.33 10.79
C LEU A 118 -11.45 -1.11 11.71
N GLY A 119 -11.42 0.11 11.16
CA GLY A 119 -11.24 1.34 11.92
C GLY A 119 -9.79 1.67 12.27
N PHE A 120 -8.81 1.01 11.65
CA PHE A 120 -7.40 1.38 11.80
C PHE A 120 -7.12 2.73 11.13
N LYS A 121 -6.19 3.51 11.68
CA LYS A 121 -5.71 4.72 11.04
C LYS A 121 -4.98 4.40 9.76
N THR A 122 -5.28 5.16 8.70
CA THR A 122 -4.71 4.91 7.38
C THR A 122 -4.11 6.16 6.75
N ALA A 123 -2.94 5.99 6.14
CA ALA A 123 -2.31 7.02 5.32
C ALA A 123 -1.98 6.44 3.94
N ILE A 124 -2.08 7.26 2.90
CA ILE A 124 -1.75 6.88 1.52
C ILE A 124 -0.73 7.86 1.00
N HIS A 125 0.28 7.37 0.31
CA HIS A 125 1.22 8.18 -0.46
C HIS A 125 1.08 7.85 -1.95
N GLU A 126 0.82 8.88 -2.77
CA GLU A 126 0.75 8.79 -4.23
C GLU A 126 1.97 9.45 -4.87
N GLN A 127 2.71 8.70 -5.67
CA GLN A 127 3.95 9.14 -6.28
C GLN A 127 3.78 9.83 -7.64
N ASN A 128 2.63 9.66 -8.27
CA ASN A 128 2.40 10.10 -9.64
C ASN A 128 1.48 11.33 -9.71
N ALA A 129 1.69 12.18 -10.70
CA ALA A 129 0.78 13.29 -11.01
C ALA A 129 -0.63 12.80 -11.42
N TYR A 130 -0.74 11.60 -11.99
CA TYR A 130 -2.02 10.94 -12.25
C TYR A 130 -2.18 9.75 -11.30
N PRO A 131 -3.07 9.86 -10.29
CA PRO A 131 -3.22 8.84 -9.25
C PRO A 131 -3.64 7.49 -9.78
N GLY A 132 -3.05 6.45 -9.20
CA GLY A 132 -3.41 5.07 -9.47
C GLY A 132 -4.86 4.74 -9.05
N VAL A 133 -5.40 3.65 -9.61
CA VAL A 133 -6.76 3.18 -9.28
C VAL A 133 -6.90 2.91 -7.78
N THR A 134 -5.89 2.32 -7.17
CA THR A 134 -5.86 2.04 -5.73
C THR A 134 -5.99 3.32 -4.90
N THR A 135 -5.20 4.35 -5.23
CA THR A 135 -5.27 5.65 -4.55
C THR A 135 -6.66 6.27 -4.70
N LYS A 136 -7.22 6.30 -5.91
CA LYS A 136 -8.56 6.84 -6.16
C LYS A 136 -9.66 6.14 -5.36
N MET A 137 -9.55 4.83 -5.20
CA MET A 137 -10.51 4.01 -4.45
C MET A 137 -10.42 4.24 -2.94
N LEU A 138 -9.22 4.41 -2.40
CA LEU A 138 -8.96 4.46 -0.97
C LEU A 138 -8.96 5.88 -0.39
N ALA A 139 -8.59 6.89 -1.20
CA ALA A 139 -8.49 8.28 -0.76
C ALA A 139 -9.73 8.83 -0.05
N PRO A 140 -10.98 8.50 -0.47
CA PRO A 140 -12.18 9.03 0.20
C PRO A 140 -12.26 8.71 1.70
N LYS A 141 -11.69 7.57 2.13
CA LYS A 141 -11.79 7.06 3.51
C LYS A 141 -10.46 7.07 4.26
N ALA A 142 -9.36 7.45 3.63
CA ALA A 142 -8.05 7.52 4.30
C ALA A 142 -8.01 8.69 5.30
N ASP A 143 -7.38 8.51 6.45
CA ASP A 143 -7.18 9.60 7.42
C ASP A 143 -6.24 10.67 6.88
N ARG A 144 -5.20 10.28 6.13
CA ARG A 144 -4.28 11.19 5.44
C ARG A 144 -3.98 10.70 4.03
N VAL A 145 -3.87 11.65 3.11
CA VAL A 145 -3.39 11.38 1.73
C VAL A 145 -2.27 12.35 1.44
N MET A 146 -1.10 11.79 1.19
CA MET A 146 0.12 12.50 0.85
C MET A 146 0.37 12.38 -0.65
N LEU A 147 0.74 13.47 -1.29
CA LEU A 147 0.98 13.55 -2.72
C LEU A 147 2.43 13.95 -2.98
N ALA A 148 3.10 13.22 -3.86
CA ALA A 148 4.39 13.63 -4.36
C ALA A 148 4.28 14.86 -5.28
N MET A 149 3.17 14.96 -6.00
CA MET A 149 2.90 16.02 -6.99
C MET A 149 1.51 16.62 -6.75
N PRO A 150 1.40 17.97 -6.63
CA PRO A 150 0.12 18.62 -6.35
C PRO A 150 -0.91 18.42 -7.46
N GLU A 151 -0.49 18.16 -8.70
CA GLU A 151 -1.36 17.92 -9.85
C GLU A 151 -2.28 16.70 -9.65
N ALA A 152 -1.88 15.75 -8.81
CA ALA A 152 -2.67 14.56 -8.49
C ALA A 152 -4.02 14.92 -7.83
N GLU A 153 -4.09 16.03 -7.12
CA GLU A 153 -5.28 16.50 -6.43
C GLU A 153 -6.49 16.67 -7.38
N LYS A 154 -6.24 17.11 -8.62
CA LYS A 154 -7.28 17.33 -9.64
C LYS A 154 -8.09 16.06 -9.98
N PHE A 155 -7.55 14.89 -9.68
CA PHE A 155 -8.13 13.58 -10.02
C PHE A 155 -8.68 12.83 -8.81
N LEU A 156 -8.67 13.46 -7.63
CA LEU A 156 -9.08 12.88 -6.35
C LEU A 156 -10.29 13.63 -5.77
N PRO A 157 -11.02 13.04 -4.81
CA PRO A 157 -12.14 13.72 -4.14
C PRO A 157 -11.70 15.02 -3.46
N LYS A 158 -12.60 16.00 -3.35
CA LYS A 158 -12.33 17.24 -2.60
C LYS A 158 -12.10 16.93 -1.12
N ARG A 159 -10.89 17.14 -0.66
CA ARG A 159 -10.45 17.02 0.75
C ARG A 159 -9.09 17.71 0.92
N GLU A 160 -8.61 17.78 2.13
CA GLU A 160 -7.25 18.21 2.43
C GLU A 160 -6.23 17.15 2.00
N TYR A 161 -5.21 17.56 1.27
CA TYR A 161 -4.06 16.78 0.86
C TYR A 161 -2.77 17.40 1.40
N VAL A 162 -1.75 16.56 1.65
CA VAL A 162 -0.43 17.04 2.05
C VAL A 162 0.54 16.78 0.91
N VAL A 163 1.12 17.84 0.35
CA VAL A 163 2.17 17.69 -0.66
C VAL A 163 3.50 17.47 0.04
N THR A 164 4.04 16.26 -0.05
CA THR A 164 5.27 15.84 0.65
C THR A 164 6.48 15.69 -0.27
N GLY A 165 6.28 15.74 -1.58
CA GLY A 165 7.27 15.22 -2.51
C GLY A 165 7.34 13.68 -2.46
N ASN A 166 8.29 13.12 -3.22
CA ASN A 166 8.54 11.68 -3.23
C ASN A 166 9.68 11.34 -2.26
N PRO A 167 9.43 10.58 -1.19
CA PRO A 167 10.47 10.20 -0.24
C PRO A 167 11.58 9.39 -0.92
N VAL A 168 12.81 9.77 -0.66
CA VAL A 168 14.03 9.08 -1.14
C VAL A 168 14.85 8.62 0.05
N ARG A 169 15.62 7.54 -0.12
CA ARG A 169 16.59 7.14 0.89
C ARG A 169 17.77 8.11 0.86
N THR A 170 18.17 8.58 1.99
CA THR A 170 19.45 9.27 2.21
C THR A 170 20.55 8.27 2.34
#